data_e3627c621ac8a09a1921abce819c7290
#
_entry.id   e3627c621ac8a09a1921abce819c7290
#
_cell.length_a   1.000
_cell.length_b   1.000
_cell.length_c   1.000
_cell.angle_alpha   90.00
_cell.angle_beta   90.00
_cell.angle_gamma   90.00
#
_symmetry.space_group_name_H-M   'P 1'
#
loop_
_entity.id
_entity.type
_entity.pdbx_description
1 polymer ?
#
loop_
_entity_poly.entity_id
_entity_poly.type
_entity_poly.pdbx_seq_one_letter_code
_entity_poly.pdbx_strand_id
1 'polypeptide(L)'
;MKKVLLEAPILTNSGYGEHARLVFEALMASDEQLEVYVNPLPWGTCTEQKPSPEIKNCIQNMTNLANYCQQNKVNPSFDLHIHVGIPNEFQKKAPRSVCVTAGIETDRISAEWVFKTNEGVDKLIVPSEHSKSVFMNTKYEVINNKTKKTEQIVRCECPVEVVPYPVKTPVGSTLDIDFDTDFNFLSVAMAGTRKNIQFSIECFVDQFRDNPDVGLVLKTSLSRSSVMDRIETRKQLSGFVKSLGPKKCKVYVIHGNLEESEIHSLYTHPKIKAYYTTTHGEGYGLPIFESVYNGLPVIATDWSGHLDFLHGKKKGKVKKLFAAIQYDLKQVQTSAVWKDIITEDSRWAYPTASSTKRQLESVYKNYGMYKGWAKTLQKQVEENFSKDKIIKKMLDNLLEISAPLDVDENEEVMVL
;
A
#
# COMPACT_ATOMS: atom_id res chain seq x y z
N MET A 1 -29.76 -17.18 3.34
CA MET A 1 -28.93 -16.04 2.90
C MET A 1 -27.91 -15.78 4.00
N LYS A 2 -26.61 -15.79 3.66
CA LYS A 2 -25.51 -15.61 4.62
C LYS A 2 -25.35 -14.12 4.95
N LYS A 3 -25.37 -13.74 6.22
CA LYS A 3 -25.20 -12.35 6.68
C LYS A 3 -23.73 -12.02 6.85
N VAL A 4 -23.26 -11.01 6.12
CA VAL A 4 -21.86 -10.57 6.12
C VAL A 4 -21.76 -9.16 6.67
N LEU A 5 -20.97 -8.97 7.74
CA LEU A 5 -20.58 -7.66 8.25
C LEU A 5 -19.24 -7.25 7.63
N LEU A 6 -19.22 -6.15 6.91
CA LEU A 6 -17.99 -5.52 6.43
C LEU A 6 -17.74 -4.22 7.22
N GLU A 7 -16.71 -4.23 8.08
CA GLU A 7 -16.19 -3.04 8.76
C GLU A 7 -14.95 -2.54 8.03
N ALA A 8 -15.04 -1.37 7.42
CA ALA A 8 -13.98 -0.94 6.50
C ALA A 8 -13.98 0.58 6.25
N PRO A 9 -12.83 1.22 5.99
CA PRO A 9 -12.74 2.63 5.61
C PRO A 9 -13.13 2.87 4.14
N ILE A 10 -14.24 2.29 3.70
CA ILE A 10 -14.66 2.17 2.31
C ILE A 10 -14.90 3.52 1.61
N LEU A 11 -15.18 4.57 2.38
CA LEU A 11 -15.44 5.93 1.87
C LEU A 11 -14.17 6.76 1.71
N THR A 12 -13.00 6.28 2.17
CA THR A 12 -11.79 7.09 2.21
C THR A 12 -10.94 6.97 0.95
N ASN A 13 -10.29 8.08 0.57
CA ASN A 13 -9.27 8.11 -0.49
C ASN A 13 -7.91 7.71 0.09
N SER A 14 -7.76 6.43 0.37
CA SER A 14 -6.55 5.84 0.97
C SER A 14 -6.30 4.44 0.43
N GLY A 15 -5.10 3.88 0.65
CA GLY A 15 -4.81 2.49 0.31
C GLY A 15 -5.75 1.49 1.00
N TYR A 16 -6.14 1.77 2.26
CA TYR A 16 -7.14 0.97 2.97
C TYR A 16 -8.55 1.14 2.38
N GLY A 17 -8.91 2.35 1.92
CA GLY A 17 -10.16 2.57 1.19
C GLY A 17 -10.21 1.79 -0.13
N GLU A 18 -9.11 1.75 -0.88
CA GLU A 18 -8.98 0.91 -2.08
C GLU A 18 -9.15 -0.57 -1.76
N HIS A 19 -8.52 -1.05 -0.69
CA HIS A 19 -8.66 -2.43 -0.25
C HIS A 19 -10.09 -2.76 0.18
N ALA A 20 -10.75 -1.84 0.89
CA ALA A 20 -12.14 -1.98 1.31
C ALA A 20 -13.10 -2.10 0.11
N ARG A 21 -12.89 -1.29 -0.92
CA ARG A 21 -13.69 -1.35 -2.16
C ARG A 21 -13.46 -2.64 -2.95
N LEU A 22 -12.21 -3.12 -3.01
CA LEU A 22 -11.90 -4.42 -3.60
C LEU A 22 -12.61 -5.57 -2.88
N VAL A 23 -12.60 -5.57 -1.55
CA VAL A 23 -13.35 -6.56 -0.74
C VAL A 23 -14.84 -6.47 -1.02
N PHE A 24 -15.40 -5.26 -1.06
CA PHE A 24 -16.81 -5.05 -1.36
C PHE A 24 -17.18 -5.53 -2.77
N GLU A 25 -16.39 -5.19 -3.78
CA GLU A 25 -16.62 -5.66 -5.16
C GLU A 25 -16.57 -7.19 -5.25
N ALA A 26 -15.65 -7.83 -4.51
CA ALA A 26 -15.58 -9.28 -4.47
C ALA A 26 -16.84 -9.91 -3.86
N LEU A 27 -17.35 -9.34 -2.76
CA LEU A 27 -18.61 -9.82 -2.15
C LEU A 27 -19.79 -9.66 -3.10
N MET A 28 -19.87 -8.53 -3.83
CA MET A 28 -20.95 -8.28 -4.80
C MET A 28 -20.86 -9.17 -6.05
N ALA A 29 -19.70 -9.69 -6.37
CA ALA A 29 -19.48 -10.63 -7.47
C ALA A 29 -19.75 -12.10 -7.10
N SER A 30 -20.18 -12.38 -5.86
CA SER A 30 -20.45 -13.74 -5.40
C SER A 30 -21.73 -14.32 -6.03
N ASP A 31 -21.67 -15.57 -6.46
CA ASP A 31 -22.84 -16.35 -6.88
C ASP A 31 -23.68 -16.82 -5.66
N GLU A 32 -23.12 -16.79 -4.44
CA GLU A 32 -23.84 -17.08 -3.21
C GLU A 32 -24.79 -15.92 -2.86
N GLN A 33 -25.96 -16.24 -2.30
CA GLN A 33 -26.87 -15.23 -1.77
C GLN A 33 -26.32 -14.64 -0.46
N LEU A 34 -25.59 -13.51 -0.58
CA LEU A 34 -25.04 -12.76 0.55
C LEU A 34 -25.95 -11.57 0.90
N GLU A 35 -26.16 -11.34 2.18
CA GLU A 35 -26.76 -10.12 2.71
C GLU A 35 -25.64 -9.29 3.37
N VAL A 36 -25.15 -8.26 2.66
CA VAL A 36 -23.98 -7.49 3.07
C VAL A 36 -24.41 -6.23 3.84
N TYR A 37 -23.85 -6.09 5.02
CA TYR A 37 -23.98 -4.94 5.91
C TYR A 37 -22.64 -4.22 5.99
N VAL A 38 -22.61 -2.93 5.64
CA VAL A 38 -21.38 -2.13 5.65
C VAL A 38 -21.39 -1.14 6.81
N ASN A 39 -20.38 -1.26 7.67
CA ASN A 39 -20.08 -0.28 8.72
C ASN A 39 -18.84 0.53 8.30
N PRO A 40 -18.99 1.78 7.81
CA PRO A 40 -17.89 2.58 7.36
C PRO A 40 -17.03 3.06 8.54
N LEU A 41 -15.74 2.76 8.51
CA LEU A 41 -14.77 3.21 9.51
C LEU A 41 -14.10 4.51 9.06
N PRO A 42 -13.81 5.45 9.96
CA PRO A 42 -12.96 6.60 9.65
C PRO A 42 -11.51 6.14 9.45
N TRP A 43 -10.75 6.87 8.64
CA TRP A 43 -9.33 6.55 8.43
C TRP A 43 -8.46 7.81 8.38
N GLY A 44 -7.82 8.10 9.49
CA GLY A 44 -6.86 9.19 9.64
C GLY A 44 -7.36 10.54 9.11
N THR A 45 -6.49 11.24 8.39
CA THR A 45 -6.78 12.55 7.78
C THR A 45 -7.05 12.48 6.27
N CYS A 46 -7.48 11.31 5.77
CA CYS A 46 -7.81 11.14 4.36
C CYS A 46 -9.08 11.92 3.96
N THR A 47 -9.17 12.29 2.69
CA THR A 47 -10.42 12.78 2.12
C THR A 47 -11.38 11.60 1.89
N GLU A 48 -12.67 11.90 1.78
CA GLU A 48 -13.69 10.92 1.48
C GLU A 48 -14.21 11.10 0.05
N GLN A 49 -14.69 10.00 -0.52
CA GLN A 49 -15.40 9.98 -1.79
C GLN A 49 -16.86 9.63 -1.60
N LYS A 50 -17.68 9.99 -2.57
CA LYS A 50 -19.09 9.61 -2.58
C LYS A 50 -19.23 8.09 -2.78
N PRO A 51 -20.03 7.40 -1.95
CA PRO A 51 -20.27 5.97 -2.14
C PRO A 51 -21.08 5.72 -3.42
N SER A 52 -20.83 4.55 -4.05
CA SER A 52 -21.72 4.04 -5.08
C SER A 52 -23.13 3.76 -4.52
N PRO A 53 -24.17 3.65 -5.36
CA PRO A 53 -25.52 3.30 -4.90
C PRO A 53 -25.55 1.98 -4.10
N GLU A 54 -24.77 0.99 -4.51
CA GLU A 54 -24.67 -0.33 -3.84
C GLU A 54 -24.07 -0.20 -2.45
N ILE A 55 -22.93 0.49 -2.31
CA ILE A 55 -22.30 0.77 -1.02
C ILE A 55 -23.27 1.53 -0.11
N LYS A 56 -23.96 2.56 -0.65
CA LYS A 56 -24.92 3.36 0.10
C LYS A 56 -26.07 2.50 0.63
N ASN A 57 -26.58 1.58 -0.17
CA ASN A 57 -27.65 0.65 0.24
C ASN A 57 -27.19 -0.26 1.38
N CYS A 58 -25.97 -0.82 1.29
CA CYS A 58 -25.43 -1.70 2.34
C CYS A 58 -25.14 -0.94 3.64
N ILE A 59 -24.74 0.33 3.58
CA ILE A 59 -24.63 1.21 4.77
C ILE A 59 -26.03 1.46 5.38
N GLN A 60 -27.04 1.72 4.55
CA GLN A 60 -28.41 1.92 5.02
C GLN A 60 -28.97 0.65 5.68
N ASN A 61 -28.69 -0.52 5.12
CA ASN A 61 -29.08 -1.80 5.72
C ASN A 61 -28.45 -1.98 7.12
N MET A 62 -27.16 -1.64 7.28
CA MET A 62 -26.50 -1.67 8.59
C MET A 62 -27.17 -0.69 9.58
N THR A 63 -27.49 0.52 9.14
CA THR A 63 -28.16 1.52 9.97
C THR A 63 -29.56 1.04 10.41
N ASN A 64 -30.33 0.46 9.49
CA ASN A 64 -31.65 -0.09 9.79
C ASN A 64 -31.57 -1.26 10.78
N LEU A 65 -30.59 -2.16 10.60
CA LEU A 65 -30.36 -3.28 11.52
C LEU A 65 -29.98 -2.77 12.92
N ALA A 66 -29.10 -1.79 13.02
CA ALA A 66 -28.69 -1.19 14.29
C ALA A 66 -29.88 -0.57 15.03
N ASN A 67 -30.74 0.18 14.32
CA ASN A 67 -31.95 0.76 14.88
C ASN A 67 -32.94 -0.31 15.38
N TYR A 68 -33.15 -1.36 14.58
CA TYR A 68 -33.98 -2.48 14.96
C TYR A 68 -33.46 -3.18 16.23
N CYS A 69 -32.17 -3.46 16.29
CA CYS A 69 -31.53 -4.09 17.43
C CYS A 69 -31.65 -3.24 18.70
N GLN A 70 -31.47 -1.92 18.57
CA GLN A 70 -31.62 -0.99 19.69
C GLN A 70 -33.06 -0.96 20.23
N GLN A 71 -34.05 -0.87 19.35
CA GLN A 71 -35.47 -0.84 19.72
C GLN A 71 -35.91 -2.13 20.41
N ASN A 72 -35.43 -3.28 19.91
CA ASN A 72 -35.82 -4.59 20.42
C ASN A 72 -34.90 -5.14 21.51
N LYS A 73 -33.83 -4.41 21.88
CA LYS A 73 -32.80 -4.81 22.87
C LYS A 73 -32.15 -6.17 22.53
N VAL A 74 -31.89 -6.42 21.25
CA VAL A 74 -31.19 -7.61 20.75
C VAL A 74 -29.85 -7.23 20.12
N ASN A 75 -28.90 -8.16 20.09
CA ASN A 75 -27.65 -7.96 19.39
C ASN A 75 -27.76 -8.40 17.93
N PRO A 76 -27.11 -7.71 16.98
CA PRO A 76 -27.02 -8.18 15.61
C PRO A 76 -26.23 -9.49 15.55
N SER A 77 -26.63 -10.39 14.66
CA SER A 77 -25.93 -11.65 14.42
C SER A 77 -25.50 -11.72 12.95
N PHE A 78 -24.25 -12.08 12.72
CA PHE A 78 -23.65 -12.25 11.40
C PHE A 78 -23.00 -13.62 11.30
N ASP A 79 -22.95 -14.19 10.09
CA ASP A 79 -22.28 -15.46 9.80
C ASP A 79 -20.79 -15.24 9.50
N LEU A 80 -20.45 -14.11 8.88
CA LEU A 80 -19.10 -13.71 8.52
C LEU A 80 -18.85 -12.25 8.90
N HIS A 81 -17.75 -11.99 9.56
CA HIS A 81 -17.22 -10.65 9.82
C HIS A 81 -15.95 -10.43 9.02
N ILE A 82 -15.89 -9.34 8.26
CA ILE A 82 -14.70 -8.92 7.52
C ILE A 82 -14.30 -7.54 8.05
N HIS A 83 -13.09 -7.45 8.58
CA HIS A 83 -12.51 -6.20 9.03
C HIS A 83 -11.38 -5.78 8.09
N VAL A 84 -11.53 -4.62 7.44
CA VAL A 84 -10.47 -4.02 6.62
C VAL A 84 -9.82 -2.90 7.41
N GLY A 85 -8.63 -3.14 7.93
CA GLY A 85 -7.94 -2.19 8.81
C GLY A 85 -6.64 -2.74 9.36
N ILE A 86 -6.11 -2.07 10.39
CA ILE A 86 -4.94 -2.56 11.12
C ILE A 86 -5.36 -3.63 12.13
N PRO A 87 -4.59 -4.72 12.28
CA PRO A 87 -4.97 -5.84 13.13
C PRO A 87 -5.26 -5.48 14.59
N ASN A 88 -4.60 -4.47 15.16
CA ASN A 88 -4.84 -4.05 16.55
C ASN A 88 -6.24 -3.43 16.79
N GLU A 89 -6.95 -3.00 15.75
CA GLU A 89 -8.34 -2.51 15.84
C GLU A 89 -9.38 -3.64 15.68
N PHE A 90 -8.93 -4.86 15.34
CA PHE A 90 -9.80 -5.98 15.12
C PHE A 90 -10.50 -6.44 16.39
N GLN A 91 -11.80 -6.72 16.25
CA GLN A 91 -12.66 -7.34 17.27
C GLN A 91 -13.56 -8.37 16.60
N LYS A 92 -13.55 -9.63 17.05
CA LYS A 92 -14.40 -10.69 16.48
C LYS A 92 -15.87 -10.40 16.72
N LYS A 93 -16.66 -10.36 15.63
CA LYS A 93 -18.12 -10.03 15.67
C LYS A 93 -19.00 -11.11 15.01
N ALA A 94 -18.39 -12.20 14.56
CA ALA A 94 -19.09 -13.35 13.98
C ALA A 94 -18.34 -14.64 14.33
N PRO A 95 -18.97 -15.81 14.20
CA PRO A 95 -18.28 -17.09 14.35
C PRO A 95 -17.07 -17.21 13.43
N ARG A 96 -17.18 -16.72 12.19
CA ARG A 96 -16.07 -16.60 11.23
C ARG A 96 -15.68 -15.14 11.04
N SER A 97 -14.36 -14.88 11.06
CA SER A 97 -13.82 -13.54 10.98
C SER A 97 -12.54 -13.49 10.12
N VAL A 98 -12.54 -12.61 9.14
CA VAL A 98 -11.41 -12.37 8.23
C VAL A 98 -10.89 -10.96 8.45
N CYS A 99 -9.59 -10.83 8.67
CA CYS A 99 -8.93 -9.52 8.70
C CYS A 99 -8.22 -9.27 7.37
N VAL A 100 -8.40 -8.09 6.80
CA VAL A 100 -7.74 -7.65 5.57
C VAL A 100 -6.93 -6.40 5.88
N THR A 101 -5.62 -6.47 5.76
CA THR A 101 -4.73 -5.33 6.04
C THR A 101 -3.95 -4.91 4.80
N ALA A 102 -3.63 -3.62 4.69
CA ALA A 102 -2.82 -3.09 3.58
C ALA A 102 -1.33 -3.45 3.68
N GLY A 103 -0.98 -4.33 4.61
CA GLY A 103 0.37 -4.83 4.81
C GLY A 103 1.21 -3.98 5.75
N ILE A 104 2.49 -4.29 5.79
CA ILE A 104 3.49 -3.63 6.62
C ILE A 104 4.68 -3.19 5.76
N GLU A 105 5.29 -2.07 6.14
CA GLU A 105 6.43 -1.50 5.41
C GLU A 105 7.78 -1.77 6.08
N THR A 106 7.77 -2.38 7.25
CA THR A 106 8.96 -2.72 8.05
C THR A 106 9.27 -4.22 7.98
N ASP A 107 10.37 -4.64 8.60
CA ASP A 107 10.82 -6.04 8.66
C ASP A 107 10.14 -6.86 9.77
N ARG A 108 9.26 -6.26 10.57
CA ARG A 108 8.46 -6.94 11.60
C ARG A 108 7.12 -6.25 11.86
N ILE A 109 6.15 -6.99 12.36
CA ILE A 109 4.91 -6.48 12.91
C ILE A 109 5.04 -6.27 14.42
N SER A 110 4.14 -5.49 15.03
CA SER A 110 4.10 -5.34 16.49
C SER A 110 3.59 -6.60 17.19
N ALA A 111 3.94 -6.76 18.47
CA ALA A 111 3.44 -7.85 19.28
C ALA A 111 1.90 -7.84 19.39
N GLU A 112 1.30 -6.64 19.49
CA GLU A 112 -0.15 -6.47 19.52
C GLU A 112 -0.83 -7.06 18.28
N TRP A 113 -0.23 -6.90 17.09
CA TRP A 113 -0.77 -7.51 15.87
C TRP A 113 -0.73 -9.04 15.92
N VAL A 114 0.34 -9.63 16.47
CA VAL A 114 0.44 -11.09 16.65
C VAL A 114 -0.65 -11.58 17.59
N PHE A 115 -0.84 -10.94 18.74
CA PHE A 115 -1.88 -11.34 19.69
C PHE A 115 -3.28 -11.21 19.10
N LYS A 116 -3.59 -10.07 18.47
CA LYS A 116 -4.92 -9.82 17.88
C LYS A 116 -5.28 -10.78 16.76
N THR A 117 -4.31 -11.13 15.91
CA THR A 117 -4.55 -12.11 14.85
C THR A 117 -4.77 -13.52 15.40
N ASN A 118 -4.03 -13.91 16.44
CA ASN A 118 -4.18 -15.25 17.03
C ASN A 118 -5.48 -15.39 17.87
N GLU A 119 -5.97 -14.31 18.49
CA GLU A 119 -7.14 -14.36 19.37
C GLU A 119 -8.48 -14.52 18.64
N GLY A 120 -8.58 -14.10 17.39
CA GLY A 120 -9.92 -14.06 16.79
C GLY A 120 -10.00 -14.01 15.28
N VAL A 121 -8.87 -13.99 14.56
CA VAL A 121 -8.85 -13.96 13.10
C VAL A 121 -8.69 -15.37 12.57
N ASP A 122 -9.68 -15.82 11.80
CA ASP A 122 -9.64 -17.17 11.19
C ASP A 122 -8.80 -17.17 9.90
N LYS A 123 -8.63 -16.01 9.26
CA LYS A 123 -7.74 -15.82 8.09
C LYS A 123 -7.33 -14.34 7.99
N LEU A 124 -6.06 -14.10 7.71
CA LEU A 124 -5.50 -12.79 7.42
C LEU A 124 -5.20 -12.67 5.92
N ILE A 125 -5.65 -11.59 5.29
CA ILE A 125 -5.35 -11.27 3.89
C ILE A 125 -4.42 -10.06 3.85
N VAL A 126 -3.33 -10.16 3.10
CA VAL A 126 -2.32 -9.11 2.90
C VAL A 126 -2.06 -8.89 1.41
N PRO A 127 -1.57 -7.70 0.98
CA PRO A 127 -1.45 -7.39 -0.45
C PRO A 127 -0.17 -7.90 -1.10
N SER A 128 0.83 -8.38 -0.34
CA SER A 128 2.15 -8.73 -0.88
C SER A 128 2.81 -9.90 -0.15
N GLU A 129 3.72 -10.57 -0.85
CA GLU A 129 4.57 -11.63 -0.27
C GLU A 129 5.50 -11.08 0.82
N HIS A 130 5.95 -9.83 0.67
CA HIS A 130 6.68 -9.15 1.74
C HIS A 130 5.86 -9.11 3.02
N SER A 131 4.63 -8.61 2.96
CA SER A 131 3.75 -8.54 4.14
C SER A 131 3.49 -9.94 4.73
N LYS A 132 3.19 -10.95 3.90
CA LYS A 132 3.03 -12.35 4.34
C LYS A 132 4.28 -12.84 5.06
N SER A 133 5.45 -12.64 4.46
CA SER A 133 6.74 -13.04 5.04
C SER A 133 6.99 -12.37 6.40
N VAL A 134 6.67 -11.08 6.52
CA VAL A 134 6.85 -10.35 7.78
C VAL A 134 5.94 -10.90 8.88
N PHE A 135 4.67 -11.18 8.59
CA PHE A 135 3.75 -11.80 9.55
C PHE A 135 4.25 -13.17 10.00
N MET A 136 4.68 -14.02 9.06
CA MET A 136 5.10 -15.40 9.35
C MET A 136 6.45 -15.49 10.09
N ASN A 137 7.37 -14.53 9.85
CA ASN A 137 8.72 -14.56 10.41
C ASN A 137 8.88 -13.76 11.70
N THR A 138 7.91 -12.90 12.07
CA THR A 138 7.98 -12.15 13.33
C THR A 138 7.74 -13.07 14.51
N LYS A 139 8.66 -13.03 15.47
CA LYS A 139 8.60 -13.82 16.72
C LYS A 139 8.86 -12.88 17.90
N TYR A 140 8.15 -13.14 18.99
CA TYR A 140 8.34 -12.45 20.28
C TYR A 140 8.54 -13.44 21.40
N GLU A 141 9.47 -13.14 22.30
CA GLU A 141 9.68 -13.92 23.51
C GLU A 141 8.85 -13.35 24.66
N VAL A 142 8.04 -14.20 25.28
CA VAL A 142 7.36 -13.89 26.53
C VAL A 142 8.30 -14.24 27.67
N ILE A 143 8.79 -13.21 28.36
CA ILE A 143 9.79 -13.37 29.44
C ILE A 143 9.08 -13.31 30.79
N ASN A 144 9.33 -14.31 31.65
CA ASN A 144 8.89 -14.25 33.04
C ASN A 144 9.64 -13.15 33.80
N ASN A 145 8.91 -12.18 34.29
CA ASN A 145 9.50 -11.01 34.97
C ASN A 145 10.28 -11.35 36.25
N LYS A 146 9.97 -12.49 36.91
CA LYS A 146 10.62 -12.93 38.14
C LYS A 146 11.88 -13.75 37.83
N THR A 147 11.78 -14.71 36.93
CA THR A 147 12.87 -15.65 36.61
C THR A 147 13.79 -15.18 35.50
N LYS A 148 13.38 -14.14 34.73
CA LYS A 148 14.06 -13.64 33.53
C LYS A 148 14.29 -14.71 32.45
N LYS A 149 13.54 -15.82 32.50
CA LYS A 149 13.59 -16.88 31.51
C LYS A 149 12.47 -16.69 30.48
N THR A 150 12.74 -17.07 29.24
CA THR A 150 11.72 -17.16 28.18
C THR A 150 10.75 -18.27 28.55
N GLU A 151 9.47 -17.97 28.66
CA GLU A 151 8.39 -18.95 28.93
C GLU A 151 7.76 -19.45 27.64
N GLN A 152 7.65 -18.59 26.64
CA GLN A 152 7.00 -18.92 25.37
C GLN A 152 7.56 -18.06 24.25
N ILE A 153 7.57 -18.59 23.04
CA ILE A 153 7.76 -17.84 21.78
C ILE A 153 6.39 -17.69 21.14
N VAL A 154 5.98 -16.44 20.88
CA VAL A 154 4.71 -16.11 20.25
C VAL A 154 4.97 -15.66 18.82
N ARG A 155 4.24 -16.23 17.87
CA ARG A 155 4.27 -15.93 16.44
C ARG A 155 2.85 -15.86 15.87
N CYS A 156 2.69 -15.38 14.65
CA CYS A 156 1.40 -15.44 13.96
C CYS A 156 1.07 -16.90 13.62
N GLU A 157 -0.04 -17.41 14.16
CA GLU A 157 -0.58 -18.76 13.91
C GLU A 157 -1.76 -18.73 12.94
N CYS A 158 -2.31 -17.52 12.70
CA CYS A 158 -3.38 -17.30 11.76
C CYS A 158 -2.89 -17.56 10.31
N PRO A 159 -3.66 -18.29 9.47
CA PRO A 159 -3.37 -18.41 8.05
C PRO A 159 -3.28 -17.06 7.36
N VAL A 160 -2.17 -16.79 6.65
CA VAL A 160 -1.92 -15.53 5.95
C VAL A 160 -1.93 -15.77 4.44
N GLU A 161 -2.84 -15.09 3.73
CA GLU A 161 -2.99 -15.21 2.29
C GLU A 161 -2.69 -13.89 1.56
N VAL A 162 -2.06 -14.00 0.39
CA VAL A 162 -1.72 -12.84 -0.43
C VAL A 162 -2.77 -12.62 -1.49
N VAL A 163 -3.46 -11.47 -1.44
CA VAL A 163 -4.35 -11.01 -2.50
C VAL A 163 -3.93 -9.59 -2.91
N PRO A 164 -3.27 -9.43 -4.06
CA PRO A 164 -2.81 -8.13 -4.55
C PRO A 164 -3.97 -7.28 -5.09
N TYR A 165 -3.66 -6.04 -5.49
CA TYR A 165 -4.63 -5.16 -6.13
C TYR A 165 -4.76 -5.46 -7.64
N PRO A 166 -5.94 -5.23 -8.24
CA PRO A 166 -6.14 -5.38 -9.67
C PRO A 166 -5.59 -4.20 -10.47
N VAL A 167 -5.28 -4.45 -11.73
CA VAL A 167 -5.08 -3.40 -12.74
C VAL A 167 -6.41 -2.66 -12.96
N LYS A 168 -6.33 -1.34 -13.08
CA LYS A 168 -7.46 -0.46 -13.34
C LYS A 168 -7.29 0.26 -14.67
N THR A 169 -8.40 0.54 -15.32
CA THR A 169 -8.47 1.37 -16.53
C THR A 169 -9.47 2.49 -16.28
N PRO A 170 -9.09 3.56 -15.58
CA PRO A 170 -10.00 4.65 -15.28
C PRO A 170 -10.44 5.38 -16.55
N VAL A 171 -11.74 5.68 -16.64
CA VAL A 171 -12.33 6.46 -17.73
C VAL A 171 -12.87 7.76 -17.14
N GLY A 172 -12.55 8.90 -17.74
CA GLY A 172 -13.02 10.19 -17.25
C GLY A 172 -12.22 11.36 -17.82
N SER A 173 -12.18 12.47 -17.07
CA SER A 173 -11.44 13.67 -17.43
C SER A 173 -9.93 13.44 -17.36
N THR A 174 -9.21 14.13 -18.25
CA THR A 174 -7.75 14.23 -18.19
C THR A 174 -7.34 15.54 -17.54
N LEU A 175 -6.21 15.55 -16.87
CA LEU A 175 -5.64 16.77 -16.30
C LEU A 175 -5.01 17.58 -17.44
N ASP A 176 -5.53 18.80 -17.64
CA ASP A 176 -4.95 19.75 -18.60
C ASP A 176 -3.74 20.44 -17.95
N ILE A 177 -2.58 19.87 -18.17
CA ILE A 177 -1.29 20.37 -17.65
C ILE A 177 -0.20 20.17 -18.67
N ASP A 178 0.70 21.14 -18.79
CA ASP A 178 1.94 21.01 -19.55
C ASP A 178 3.15 21.36 -18.68
N PHE A 179 4.32 20.90 -19.10
CA PHE A 179 5.60 21.09 -18.42
C PHE A 179 6.60 21.76 -19.39
N ASP A 180 7.38 22.72 -18.88
CA ASP A 180 8.46 23.36 -19.64
C ASP A 180 9.60 22.39 -19.99
N THR A 181 9.64 21.23 -19.34
CA THR A 181 10.68 20.19 -19.52
C THR A 181 10.13 18.98 -20.26
N ASP A 182 10.94 18.36 -21.12
CA ASP A 182 10.52 17.25 -21.97
C ASP A 182 10.78 15.86 -21.35
N PHE A 183 11.62 15.80 -20.31
CA PHE A 183 11.89 14.57 -19.58
C PHE A 183 11.55 14.74 -18.10
N ASN A 184 10.40 14.25 -17.68
CA ASN A 184 9.98 14.38 -16.30
C ASN A 184 9.92 13.04 -15.58
N PHE A 185 10.43 13.02 -14.34
CA PHE A 185 10.21 11.97 -13.37
C PHE A 185 8.95 12.31 -12.57
N LEU A 186 8.08 11.33 -12.33
CA LEU A 186 6.85 11.49 -11.56
C LEU A 186 6.99 10.80 -10.19
N SER A 187 6.56 11.47 -9.14
CA SER A 187 6.38 10.90 -7.81
C SER A 187 4.98 11.22 -7.29
N VAL A 188 4.22 10.22 -6.87
CA VAL A 188 2.88 10.35 -6.32
C VAL A 188 2.87 9.80 -4.90
N ALA A 189 2.70 10.68 -3.90
CA ALA A 189 2.69 10.27 -2.50
C ALA A 189 2.09 11.37 -1.62
N MET A 190 1.39 11.01 -0.57
CA MET A 190 1.16 11.91 0.56
C MET A 190 2.49 12.08 1.32
N ALA A 191 2.85 13.31 1.66
CA ALA A 191 4.11 13.60 2.32
C ALA A 191 4.14 13.02 3.75
N GLY A 192 5.17 12.25 4.04
CA GLY A 192 5.40 11.64 5.34
C GLY A 192 6.79 11.05 5.40
N THR A 193 7.28 10.77 6.61
CA THR A 193 8.63 10.26 6.87
C THR A 193 8.96 9.06 5.99
N ARG A 194 8.04 8.10 5.90
CA ARG A 194 8.20 6.87 5.12
C ARG A 194 8.41 7.13 3.61
N LYS A 195 7.73 8.14 3.05
CA LYS A 195 7.79 8.44 1.60
C LYS A 195 9.07 9.17 1.18
N ASN A 196 9.82 9.73 2.15
CA ASN A 196 11.17 10.26 1.97
C ASN A 196 11.32 11.30 0.83
N ILE A 197 10.30 12.17 0.68
CA ILE A 197 10.20 13.10 -0.45
C ILE A 197 11.36 14.09 -0.50
N GLN A 198 11.83 14.59 0.66
CA GLN A 198 12.94 15.55 0.70
C GLN A 198 14.22 14.92 0.12
N PHE A 199 14.54 13.71 0.53
CA PHE A 199 15.69 12.97 -0.02
C PHE A 199 15.53 12.70 -1.53
N SER A 200 14.31 12.42 -2.00
CA SER A 200 14.03 12.29 -3.43
C SER A 200 14.36 13.57 -4.19
N ILE A 201 13.95 14.74 -3.65
CA ILE A 201 14.22 16.05 -4.25
C ILE A 201 15.73 16.36 -4.24
N GLU A 202 16.43 16.12 -3.12
CA GLU A 202 17.87 16.32 -3.01
C GLU A 202 18.65 15.53 -4.06
N CYS A 203 18.41 14.22 -4.14
CA CYS A 203 19.08 13.35 -5.09
C CYS A 203 18.79 13.76 -6.55
N PHE A 204 17.55 14.16 -6.85
CA PHE A 204 17.17 14.64 -8.16
C PHE A 204 17.88 15.95 -8.52
N VAL A 205 17.83 16.94 -7.64
CA VAL A 205 18.46 18.25 -7.86
C VAL A 205 19.98 18.10 -7.98
N ASP A 206 20.61 17.29 -7.13
CA ASP A 206 22.05 17.05 -7.21
C ASP A 206 22.45 16.41 -8.53
N GLN A 207 21.65 15.45 -9.04
CA GLN A 207 21.95 14.74 -10.26
C GLN A 207 21.77 15.60 -11.51
N PHE A 208 20.73 16.45 -11.52
CA PHE A 208 20.34 17.21 -12.73
C PHE A 208 20.46 18.73 -12.58
N ARG A 209 21.26 19.21 -11.62
CA ARG A 209 21.37 20.63 -11.26
C ARG A 209 21.49 21.55 -12.46
N ASP A 210 22.33 21.23 -13.42
CA ASP A 210 22.64 22.07 -14.59
C ASP A 210 21.87 21.68 -15.86
N ASN A 211 20.94 20.73 -15.77
CA ASN A 211 20.16 20.28 -16.91
C ASN A 211 18.77 20.97 -16.93
N PRO A 212 18.50 21.92 -17.89
CA PRO A 212 17.22 22.61 -17.97
C PRO A 212 16.08 21.76 -18.53
N ASP A 213 16.36 20.63 -19.19
CA ASP A 213 15.39 19.83 -19.92
C ASP A 213 14.74 18.76 -19.05
N VAL A 214 15.16 18.64 -17.76
CA VAL A 214 14.71 17.59 -16.84
C VAL A 214 13.89 18.19 -15.70
N GLY A 215 12.76 17.55 -15.41
CA GLY A 215 11.86 17.92 -14.32
C GLY A 215 11.55 16.77 -13.36
N LEU A 216 11.22 17.15 -12.12
CA LEU A 216 10.59 16.27 -11.13
C LEU A 216 9.18 16.77 -10.86
N VAL A 217 8.18 15.96 -11.15
CA VAL A 217 6.76 16.25 -10.90
C VAL A 217 6.35 15.52 -9.62
N LEU A 218 5.99 16.28 -8.60
CA LEU A 218 5.53 15.78 -7.30
C LEU A 218 4.03 15.97 -7.20
N LYS A 219 3.24 14.91 -7.29
CA LYS A 219 1.83 14.92 -6.89
C LYS A 219 1.77 14.58 -5.41
N THR A 220 1.58 15.60 -4.56
CA THR A 220 1.71 15.45 -3.12
C THR A 220 0.80 16.40 -2.32
N SER A 221 0.53 16.04 -1.07
CA SER A 221 -0.13 16.84 -0.05
C SER A 221 0.44 16.44 1.32
N LEU A 222 0.32 17.32 2.32
CA LEU A 222 0.69 17.01 3.70
C LEU A 222 -0.45 16.30 4.45
N SER A 223 -1.70 16.59 4.07
CA SER A 223 -2.89 16.12 4.78
C SER A 223 -4.09 15.97 3.84
N ARG A 224 -5.21 16.65 4.15
CA ARG A 224 -6.54 16.51 3.50
C ARG A 224 -6.71 17.22 2.16
N SER A 225 -5.65 17.66 1.53
CA SER A 225 -5.71 18.39 0.24
C SER A 225 -6.57 19.67 0.26
N SER A 226 -6.74 20.28 1.43
CA SER A 226 -7.46 21.55 1.60
C SER A 226 -6.67 22.75 1.06
N VAL A 227 -7.31 23.92 0.99
CA VAL A 227 -6.63 25.16 0.61
C VAL A 227 -5.48 25.51 1.55
N MET A 228 -5.68 25.31 2.87
CA MET A 228 -4.64 25.55 3.87
C MET A 228 -3.48 24.56 3.71
N ASP A 229 -3.78 23.28 3.49
CA ASP A 229 -2.77 22.25 3.19
C ASP A 229 -1.98 22.60 1.92
N ARG A 230 -2.62 23.13 0.88
CA ARG A 230 -1.93 23.58 -0.33
C ARG A 230 -0.94 24.71 -0.06
N ILE A 231 -1.33 25.69 0.74
CA ILE A 231 -0.47 26.81 1.11
C ILE A 231 0.74 26.31 1.89
N GLU A 232 0.52 25.46 2.87
CA GLU A 232 1.59 24.90 3.70
C GLU A 232 2.51 23.96 2.91
N THR A 233 1.97 23.07 2.12
CA THR A 233 2.73 22.18 1.23
C THR A 233 3.63 22.99 0.29
N ARG A 234 3.07 24.01 -0.35
CA ARG A 234 3.82 24.91 -1.24
C ARG A 234 4.93 25.65 -0.49
N LYS A 235 4.65 26.19 0.70
CA LYS A 235 5.62 26.90 1.53
C LYS A 235 6.78 26.02 1.92
N GLN A 236 6.51 24.82 2.46
CA GLN A 236 7.54 23.88 2.91
C GLN A 236 8.39 23.40 1.73
N LEU A 237 7.78 22.90 0.67
CA LEU A 237 8.53 22.38 -0.49
C LEU A 237 9.29 23.48 -1.22
N SER A 238 8.71 24.69 -1.42
CA SER A 238 9.44 25.78 -2.08
C SER A 238 10.60 26.29 -1.22
N GLY A 239 10.44 26.36 0.09
CA GLY A 239 11.50 26.69 1.04
C GLY A 239 12.65 25.70 0.97
N PHE A 240 12.32 24.40 1.02
CA PHE A 240 13.30 23.32 0.90
C PHE A 240 14.02 23.34 -0.46
N VAL A 241 13.30 23.43 -1.58
CA VAL A 241 13.89 23.47 -2.91
C VAL A 241 14.79 24.71 -3.10
N LYS A 242 14.44 25.86 -2.49
CA LYS A 242 15.31 27.05 -2.50
C LYS A 242 16.59 26.86 -1.70
N SER A 243 16.54 26.15 -0.56
CA SER A 243 17.73 25.90 0.26
C SER A 243 18.79 25.04 -0.45
N LEU A 244 18.42 24.28 -1.49
CA LEU A 244 19.34 23.50 -2.30
C LEU A 244 20.20 24.35 -3.27
N GLY A 245 20.01 25.66 -3.30
CA GLY A 245 20.78 26.60 -4.09
C GLY A 245 20.35 26.69 -5.57
N PRO A 246 21.14 27.41 -6.40
CA PRO A 246 20.86 27.59 -7.83
C PRO A 246 20.79 26.27 -8.59
N LYS A 247 19.85 26.16 -9.51
CA LYS A 247 19.65 24.99 -10.38
C LYS A 247 18.91 25.39 -11.65
N LYS A 248 19.12 24.61 -12.73
CA LYS A 248 18.41 24.74 -14.00
C LYS A 248 17.26 23.74 -14.13
N CYS A 249 17.42 22.53 -13.54
CA CYS A 249 16.34 21.54 -13.49
C CYS A 249 15.10 22.07 -12.77
N LYS A 250 13.92 21.55 -13.11
CA LYS A 250 12.64 22.01 -12.59
C LYS A 250 12.07 21.04 -11.54
N VAL A 251 11.38 21.58 -10.55
CA VAL A 251 10.58 20.81 -9.59
C VAL A 251 9.16 21.36 -9.62
N TYR A 252 8.22 20.55 -10.07
CA TYR A 252 6.80 20.88 -10.16
C TYR A 252 6.05 20.25 -9.00
N VAL A 253 5.05 20.93 -8.48
CA VAL A 253 4.18 20.43 -7.41
C VAL A 253 2.73 20.50 -7.86
N ILE A 254 2.08 19.34 -7.92
CA ILE A 254 0.65 19.19 -8.16
C ILE A 254 0.02 18.85 -6.81
N HIS A 255 -0.89 19.72 -6.36
CA HIS A 255 -1.58 19.58 -5.09
C HIS A 255 -3.09 19.52 -5.31
N GLY A 256 -3.77 18.79 -4.49
CA GLY A 256 -5.22 18.69 -4.52
C GLY A 256 -5.71 17.26 -4.61
N ASN A 257 -7.01 17.10 -4.48
CA ASN A 257 -7.68 15.84 -4.70
C ASN A 257 -7.95 15.73 -6.21
N LEU A 258 -7.35 14.74 -6.83
CA LEU A 258 -7.55 14.42 -8.23
C LEU A 258 -8.47 13.19 -8.34
N GLU A 259 -9.34 13.20 -9.34
CA GLU A 259 -10.11 12.03 -9.71
C GLU A 259 -9.17 10.92 -10.22
N GLU A 260 -9.60 9.67 -10.16
CA GLU A 260 -8.78 8.52 -10.55
C GLU A 260 -8.29 8.63 -12.01
N SER A 261 -9.15 9.11 -12.92
CA SER A 261 -8.82 9.36 -14.32
C SER A 261 -7.80 10.50 -14.51
N GLU A 262 -7.86 11.54 -13.68
CA GLU A 262 -6.89 12.65 -13.72
C GLU A 262 -5.50 12.18 -13.24
N ILE A 263 -5.44 11.35 -12.17
CA ILE A 263 -4.18 10.73 -11.73
C ILE A 263 -3.64 9.81 -12.82
N HIS A 264 -4.50 9.00 -13.45
CA HIS A 264 -4.12 8.14 -14.57
C HIS A 264 -3.50 8.94 -15.72
N SER A 265 -4.06 10.12 -16.02
CA SER A 265 -3.53 11.00 -17.06
C SER A 265 -2.11 11.50 -16.80
N LEU A 266 -1.67 11.59 -15.54
CA LEU A 266 -0.27 11.88 -15.21
C LEU A 266 0.66 10.74 -15.61
N TYR A 267 0.28 9.49 -15.33
CA TYR A 267 1.11 8.33 -15.70
C TYR A 267 1.21 8.15 -17.22
N THR A 268 0.22 8.61 -17.97
CA THR A 268 0.21 8.52 -19.45
C THR A 268 0.65 9.79 -20.16
N HIS A 269 0.98 10.85 -19.42
CA HIS A 269 1.39 12.13 -19.99
C HIS A 269 2.68 12.00 -20.84
N PRO A 270 2.73 12.55 -22.08
CA PRO A 270 3.84 12.32 -23.01
C PRO A 270 5.19 12.83 -22.52
N LYS A 271 5.22 13.87 -21.68
CA LYS A 271 6.45 14.42 -21.08
C LYS A 271 6.85 13.75 -19.76
N ILE A 272 6.03 12.87 -19.18
CA ILE A 272 6.40 12.03 -18.03
C ILE A 272 7.02 10.74 -18.55
N LYS A 273 8.28 10.50 -18.17
CA LYS A 273 9.09 9.41 -18.72
C LYS A 273 9.34 8.27 -17.76
N ALA A 274 9.34 8.52 -16.45
CA ALA A 274 9.57 7.49 -15.44
C ALA A 274 8.87 7.84 -14.12
N TYR A 275 8.48 6.83 -13.40
CA TYR A 275 8.09 6.95 -11.98
C TYR A 275 9.34 6.87 -11.09
N TYR A 276 9.41 7.72 -10.08
CA TYR A 276 10.55 7.79 -9.18
C TYR A 276 10.12 7.90 -7.72
N THR A 277 10.66 7.04 -6.87
CA THR A 277 10.43 7.06 -5.42
C THR A 277 11.63 6.54 -4.65
N THR A 278 11.88 7.14 -3.49
CA THR A 278 12.88 6.70 -2.50
C THR A 278 12.21 6.28 -1.19
N THR A 279 11.01 5.71 -1.29
CA THR A 279 10.26 5.23 -0.11
C THR A 279 11.11 4.27 0.73
N HIS A 280 10.95 4.35 2.05
CA HIS A 280 11.59 3.43 2.97
C HIS A 280 10.97 2.03 2.97
N GLY A 281 9.73 1.91 2.49
CA GLY A 281 9.00 0.65 2.35
C GLY A 281 7.54 0.88 1.96
N GLU A 282 6.93 -0.12 1.36
CA GLU A 282 5.54 -0.16 0.95
C GLU A 282 4.92 -1.51 1.31
N GLY A 283 3.72 -1.51 1.86
CA GLY A 283 2.95 -2.75 2.01
C GLY A 283 2.62 -3.38 0.64
N TYR A 284 2.30 -2.53 -0.35
CA TYR A 284 2.14 -2.90 -1.75
C TYR A 284 2.78 -1.88 -2.70
N GLY A 285 2.42 -0.59 -2.54
CA GLY A 285 2.92 0.49 -3.37
C GLY A 285 2.01 0.81 -4.55
N LEU A 286 0.73 1.14 -4.29
CA LEU A 286 -0.26 1.45 -5.34
C LEU A 286 0.23 2.42 -6.41
N PRO A 287 0.85 3.60 -6.10
CA PRO A 287 1.34 4.50 -7.14
C PRO A 287 2.47 3.91 -7.99
N ILE A 288 3.27 3.00 -7.43
CA ILE A 288 4.29 2.26 -8.18
C ILE A 288 3.60 1.25 -9.12
N PHE A 289 2.60 0.52 -8.63
CA PHE A 289 1.82 -0.42 -9.41
C PHE A 289 1.07 0.27 -10.55
N GLU A 290 0.44 1.41 -10.27
CA GLU A 290 -0.19 2.28 -11.26
C GLU A 290 0.78 2.69 -12.38
N SER A 291 2.00 3.07 -12.03
CA SER A 291 3.03 3.41 -13.02
C SER A 291 3.42 2.21 -13.90
N VAL A 292 3.45 1.00 -13.33
CA VAL A 292 3.79 -0.23 -14.06
C VAL A 292 2.72 -0.59 -15.09
N TYR A 293 1.44 -0.62 -14.72
CA TYR A 293 0.40 -0.97 -15.68
C TYR A 293 0.12 0.14 -16.70
N ASN A 294 0.63 1.36 -16.46
CA ASN A 294 0.67 2.43 -17.46
C ASN A 294 1.96 2.42 -18.31
N GLY A 295 2.82 1.43 -18.13
CA GLY A 295 4.02 1.22 -18.92
C GLY A 295 5.11 2.28 -18.71
N LEU A 296 5.17 2.92 -17.51
CA LEU A 296 6.27 3.79 -17.13
C LEU A 296 7.46 2.99 -16.59
N PRO A 297 8.71 3.33 -16.99
CA PRO A 297 9.90 2.91 -16.26
C PRO A 297 9.82 3.29 -14.78
N VAL A 298 10.25 2.41 -13.88
CA VAL A 298 10.24 2.63 -12.43
C VAL A 298 11.66 2.74 -11.88
N ILE A 299 11.86 3.73 -11.01
CA ILE A 299 13.03 3.87 -10.14
C ILE A 299 12.50 3.79 -8.71
N ALA A 300 12.89 2.76 -7.97
CA ALA A 300 12.41 2.54 -6.61
C ALA A 300 13.46 1.88 -5.72
N THR A 301 13.30 2.02 -4.39
CA THR A 301 14.10 1.28 -3.40
C THR A 301 13.89 -0.22 -3.60
N ASP A 302 14.98 -1.00 -3.59
CA ASP A 302 14.96 -2.46 -3.82
C ASP A 302 14.50 -3.23 -2.57
N TRP A 303 13.34 -2.84 -1.99
CA TRP A 303 12.84 -3.34 -0.72
C TRP A 303 11.31 -3.29 -0.63
N SER A 304 10.71 -4.34 -0.06
CA SER A 304 9.30 -4.45 0.38
C SER A 304 8.28 -4.84 -0.71
N GLY A 305 7.00 -4.62 -0.46
CA GLY A 305 5.87 -5.21 -1.17
C GLY A 305 5.78 -4.91 -2.66
N HIS A 306 6.33 -3.78 -3.12
CA HIS A 306 6.30 -3.44 -4.55
C HIS A 306 7.25 -4.33 -5.41
N LEU A 307 8.11 -5.12 -4.80
CA LEU A 307 8.96 -6.05 -5.54
C LEU A 307 8.17 -7.17 -6.21
N ASP A 308 6.99 -7.52 -5.71
CA ASP A 308 6.15 -8.59 -6.25
C ASP A 308 5.78 -8.38 -7.72
N PHE A 309 5.64 -7.13 -8.15
CA PHE A 309 5.29 -6.79 -9.54
C PHE A 309 6.41 -6.08 -10.32
N LEU A 310 7.55 -5.78 -9.71
CA LEU A 310 8.73 -5.21 -10.37
C LEU A 310 9.74 -6.26 -10.87
N HIS A 311 9.51 -7.52 -10.54
CA HIS A 311 10.21 -8.65 -11.10
C HIS A 311 9.43 -9.25 -12.25
N GLY A 312 10.11 -9.54 -13.36
CA GLY A 312 9.45 -10.10 -14.54
C GLY A 312 10.26 -11.22 -15.17
N LYS A 313 9.59 -12.08 -15.96
CA LYS A 313 10.24 -13.14 -16.73
C LYS A 313 10.80 -12.57 -18.03
N LYS A 314 12.13 -12.64 -18.20
CA LYS A 314 12.79 -12.30 -19.45
C LYS A 314 13.70 -13.44 -19.88
N LYS A 315 13.48 -13.99 -21.08
CA LYS A 315 14.19 -15.20 -21.60
C LYS A 315 14.15 -16.36 -20.59
N GLY A 316 12.97 -16.64 -20.01
CA GLY A 316 12.76 -17.74 -19.05
C GLY A 316 13.31 -17.53 -17.63
N LYS A 317 14.01 -16.43 -17.36
CA LYS A 317 14.59 -16.13 -16.04
C LYS A 317 13.88 -14.94 -15.39
N VAL A 318 13.62 -15.04 -14.09
CA VAL A 318 13.12 -13.91 -13.29
C VAL A 318 14.22 -12.87 -13.16
N LYS A 319 13.91 -11.63 -13.48
CA LYS A 319 14.83 -10.49 -13.41
C LYS A 319 14.14 -9.26 -12.85
N LYS A 320 14.91 -8.39 -12.22
CA LYS A 320 14.48 -7.03 -11.89
C LYS A 320 14.31 -6.25 -13.18
N LEU A 321 13.12 -5.75 -13.45
CA LEU A 321 12.80 -4.97 -14.64
C LEU A 321 12.54 -3.49 -14.29
N PHE A 322 13.27 -2.98 -13.31
CA PHE A 322 13.22 -1.59 -12.83
C PHE A 322 14.62 -1.10 -12.43
N ALA A 323 14.78 0.19 -12.25
CA ALA A 323 16.01 0.79 -11.75
C ALA A 323 16.06 0.69 -10.22
N ALA A 324 16.66 -0.38 -9.72
CA ALA A 324 16.70 -0.75 -8.32
C ALA A 324 17.70 0.13 -7.54
N ILE A 325 17.21 0.90 -6.58
CA ILE A 325 18.02 1.72 -5.67
C ILE A 325 18.52 0.84 -4.53
N GLN A 326 19.84 0.80 -4.33
CA GLN A 326 20.45 0.13 -3.19
C GLN A 326 20.14 0.86 -1.87
N TYR A 327 20.04 0.11 -0.79
CA TYR A 327 19.65 0.59 0.52
C TYR A 327 20.46 -0.06 1.64
N ASP A 328 20.43 0.57 2.81
CA ASP A 328 20.80 -0.03 4.09
C ASP A 328 19.52 -0.31 4.90
N LEU A 329 19.44 -1.47 5.54
CA LEU A 329 18.35 -1.78 6.46
C LEU A 329 18.73 -1.28 7.86
N LYS A 330 18.00 -0.25 8.34
CA LYS A 330 18.25 0.39 9.65
C LYS A 330 16.95 0.58 10.40
N GLN A 331 17.03 0.79 11.72
CA GLN A 331 15.87 1.11 12.55
C GLN A 331 15.09 2.31 12.00
N VAL A 332 13.79 2.28 12.20
CA VAL A 332 12.91 3.39 11.81
C VAL A 332 13.29 4.65 12.60
N GLN A 333 13.10 5.83 11.98
CA GLN A 333 13.29 7.10 12.68
C GLN A 333 12.26 7.21 13.82
N THR A 334 12.66 7.78 14.96
CA THR A 334 11.77 8.02 16.10
C THR A 334 10.47 8.74 15.70
N SER A 335 10.53 9.66 14.73
CA SER A 335 9.37 10.37 14.21
C SER A 335 8.39 9.49 13.40
N ALA A 336 8.79 8.27 13.03
CA ALA A 336 7.96 7.31 12.30
C ALA A 336 7.42 6.21 13.23
N VAL A 337 7.89 6.12 14.46
CA VAL A 337 7.40 5.17 15.46
C VAL A 337 5.93 5.48 15.74
N TRP A 338 5.11 4.46 15.61
CA TRP A 338 3.69 4.52 15.92
C TRP A 338 3.35 3.36 16.84
N LYS A 339 3.04 3.72 18.08
CA LYS A 339 2.78 2.73 19.13
C LYS A 339 1.85 1.62 18.64
N ASP A 340 2.22 0.37 18.93
CA ASP A 340 1.49 -0.85 18.60
C ASP A 340 1.31 -1.11 17.08
N ILE A 341 1.96 -0.33 16.20
CA ILE A 341 1.89 -0.48 14.75
C ILE A 341 3.31 -0.55 14.15
N ILE A 342 4.09 0.54 14.27
CA ILE A 342 5.50 0.59 13.84
C ILE A 342 6.34 0.69 15.11
N THR A 343 6.96 -0.41 15.50
CA THR A 343 7.74 -0.50 16.74
C THR A 343 9.13 0.13 16.58
N GLU A 344 9.70 0.61 17.69
CA GLU A 344 11.00 1.27 17.72
C GLU A 344 12.14 0.37 17.22
N ASP A 345 12.03 -0.94 17.46
CA ASP A 345 13.01 -1.96 17.05
C ASP A 345 12.79 -2.49 15.62
N SER A 346 11.74 -2.05 14.94
CA SER A 346 11.52 -2.40 13.53
C SER A 346 12.47 -1.63 12.60
N ARG A 347 12.76 -2.21 11.44
CA ARG A 347 13.68 -1.65 10.46
C ARG A 347 12.97 -1.50 9.11
N TRP A 348 13.44 -0.54 8.33
CA TRP A 348 13.09 -0.35 6.95
C TRP A 348 14.29 0.09 6.10
N ALA A 349 14.10 0.19 4.79
CA ALA A 349 15.17 0.50 3.87
C ALA A 349 15.50 2.00 3.85
N TYR A 350 16.78 2.33 3.94
CA TYR A 350 17.32 3.67 3.72
C TYR A 350 18.05 3.69 2.37
N PRO A 351 17.44 4.24 1.31
CA PRO A 351 18.07 4.30 0.00
C PRO A 351 19.36 5.13 0.04
N THR A 352 20.41 4.67 -0.67
CA THR A 352 21.67 5.37 -0.69
C THR A 352 21.69 6.45 -1.78
N ALA A 353 22.21 7.65 -1.46
CA ALA A 353 22.24 8.78 -2.40
C ALA A 353 23.04 8.46 -3.67
N SER A 354 24.18 7.76 -3.55
CA SER A 354 25.01 7.37 -4.69
C SER A 354 24.26 6.44 -5.65
N SER A 355 23.55 5.44 -5.14
CA SER A 355 22.73 4.55 -5.97
C SER A 355 21.56 5.28 -6.59
N THR A 356 20.84 6.12 -5.80
CA THR A 356 19.71 6.90 -6.29
C THR A 356 20.10 7.78 -7.48
N LYS A 357 21.15 8.57 -7.34
CA LYS A 357 21.66 9.44 -8.42
C LYS A 357 22.08 8.65 -9.65
N ARG A 358 22.79 7.53 -9.47
CA ARG A 358 23.17 6.63 -10.56
C ARG A 358 21.96 6.07 -11.31
N GLN A 359 20.89 5.66 -10.59
CA GLN A 359 19.68 5.13 -11.23
C GLN A 359 18.91 6.21 -12.00
N LEU A 360 18.81 7.42 -11.46
CA LEU A 360 18.23 8.58 -12.15
C LEU A 360 18.96 8.86 -13.46
N GLU A 361 20.29 8.94 -13.42
CA GLU A 361 21.14 9.14 -14.61
C GLU A 361 20.99 7.99 -15.61
N SER A 362 21.01 6.75 -15.12
CA SER A 362 20.89 5.56 -15.97
C SER A 362 19.58 5.54 -16.74
N VAL A 363 18.45 5.84 -16.06
CA VAL A 363 17.13 5.90 -16.73
C VAL A 363 17.08 7.04 -17.74
N TYR A 364 17.63 8.20 -17.43
CA TYR A 364 17.70 9.33 -18.36
C TYR A 364 18.52 8.99 -19.61
N LYS A 365 19.73 8.47 -19.45
CA LYS A 365 20.63 8.13 -20.56
C LYS A 365 20.20 6.92 -21.38
N ASN A 366 19.62 5.91 -20.74
CA ASN A 366 19.26 4.62 -21.35
C ASN A 366 17.74 4.41 -21.40
N TYR A 367 16.98 5.48 -21.60
CA TYR A 367 15.51 5.46 -21.54
C TYR A 367 14.88 4.34 -22.35
N GLY A 368 15.33 4.10 -23.58
CA GLY A 368 14.80 3.06 -24.46
C GLY A 368 14.87 1.65 -23.87
N MET A 369 15.94 1.33 -23.14
CA MET A 369 16.09 0.05 -22.44
C MET A 369 15.04 -0.09 -21.32
N TYR A 370 14.92 0.93 -20.47
CA TYR A 370 13.96 0.93 -19.35
C TYR A 370 12.52 0.95 -19.83
N LYS A 371 12.23 1.67 -20.93
CA LYS A 371 10.91 1.63 -21.56
C LYS A 371 10.56 0.24 -22.09
N GLY A 372 11.57 -0.50 -22.62
CA GLY A 372 11.39 -1.90 -22.99
C GLY A 372 11.09 -2.81 -21.80
N TRP A 373 11.72 -2.57 -20.63
CA TRP A 373 11.40 -3.30 -19.40
C TRP A 373 10.00 -2.98 -18.89
N ALA A 374 9.64 -1.70 -18.88
CA ALA A 374 8.31 -1.26 -18.48
C ALA A 374 7.19 -1.90 -19.32
N LYS A 375 7.35 -1.99 -20.65
CA LYS A 375 6.40 -2.70 -21.53
C LYS A 375 6.29 -4.19 -21.20
N THR A 376 7.39 -4.82 -20.80
CA THR A 376 7.37 -6.23 -20.38
C THR A 376 6.60 -6.40 -19.07
N LEU A 377 6.85 -5.55 -18.08
CA LEU A 377 6.12 -5.55 -16.80
C LEU A 377 4.65 -5.24 -17.01
N GLN A 378 4.32 -4.21 -17.80
CA GLN A 378 2.94 -3.84 -18.12
C GLN A 378 2.14 -5.06 -18.60
N LYS A 379 2.64 -5.76 -19.63
CA LYS A 379 1.98 -6.96 -20.14
C LYS A 379 1.80 -8.03 -19.07
N GLN A 380 2.83 -8.27 -18.22
CA GLN A 380 2.78 -9.28 -17.19
C GLN A 380 1.78 -8.95 -16.08
N VAL A 381 1.69 -7.66 -15.68
CA VAL A 381 0.73 -7.26 -14.64
C VAL A 381 -0.69 -7.24 -15.18
N GLU A 382 -0.93 -6.84 -16.43
CA GLU A 382 -2.22 -6.94 -17.10
C GLU A 382 -2.72 -8.41 -17.17
N GLU A 383 -1.83 -9.35 -17.45
CA GLU A 383 -2.15 -10.78 -17.51
C GLU A 383 -2.39 -11.39 -16.11
N ASN A 384 -1.59 -11.03 -15.10
CA ASN A 384 -1.60 -11.69 -13.81
C ASN A 384 -2.51 -11.03 -12.77
N PHE A 385 -2.73 -9.70 -12.90
CA PHE A 385 -3.49 -8.89 -11.95
C PHE A 385 -4.76 -8.30 -12.60
N SER A 386 -5.37 -9.02 -13.56
CA SER A 386 -6.64 -8.60 -14.14
C SER A 386 -7.73 -8.55 -13.07
N LYS A 387 -8.69 -7.62 -13.23
CA LYS A 387 -9.77 -7.39 -12.25
C LYS A 387 -10.49 -8.69 -11.89
N ASP A 388 -10.90 -9.48 -12.87
CA ASP A 388 -11.65 -10.71 -12.66
C ASP A 388 -10.86 -11.76 -11.85
N LYS A 389 -9.55 -11.91 -12.16
CA LYS A 389 -8.68 -12.84 -11.41
C LYS A 389 -8.53 -12.43 -9.95
N ILE A 390 -8.34 -11.13 -9.70
CA ILE A 390 -8.15 -10.65 -8.33
C ILE A 390 -9.45 -10.67 -7.55
N ILE A 391 -10.57 -10.27 -8.15
CA ILE A 391 -11.92 -10.37 -7.56
C ILE A 391 -12.20 -11.81 -7.16
N LYS A 392 -12.00 -12.77 -8.10
CA LYS A 392 -12.19 -14.20 -7.79
C LYS A 392 -11.28 -14.65 -6.64
N LYS A 393 -9.98 -14.33 -6.71
CA LYS A 393 -9.02 -14.68 -5.65
C LYS A 393 -9.42 -14.09 -4.29
N MET A 394 -9.88 -12.83 -4.25
CA MET A 394 -10.37 -12.20 -3.04
C MET A 394 -11.60 -12.95 -2.50
N LEU A 395 -12.59 -13.21 -3.35
CA LEU A 395 -13.82 -13.89 -2.97
C LEU A 395 -13.55 -15.29 -2.41
N ASP A 396 -12.72 -16.09 -3.12
CA ASP A 396 -12.33 -17.43 -2.69
C ASP A 396 -11.72 -17.37 -1.27
N ASN A 397 -10.82 -16.42 -1.02
CA ASN A 397 -10.20 -16.26 0.29
C ASN A 397 -11.14 -15.74 1.38
N LEU A 398 -12.14 -14.94 1.04
CA LEU A 398 -13.15 -14.47 1.98
C LEU A 398 -14.15 -15.56 2.37
N LEU A 399 -14.54 -16.43 1.44
CA LEU A 399 -15.62 -17.42 1.65
C LEU A 399 -15.11 -18.81 2.02
N GLU A 400 -13.90 -19.21 1.58
CA GLU A 400 -13.33 -20.52 1.90
C GLU A 400 -12.73 -20.56 3.32
N ILE A 401 -12.96 -21.68 4.00
CA ILE A 401 -12.32 -21.98 5.28
C ILE A 401 -10.94 -22.55 4.98
N SER A 402 -9.88 -21.85 5.39
CA SER A 402 -8.53 -22.45 5.39
C SER A 402 -8.44 -23.51 6.50
N ALA A 403 -7.84 -24.66 6.20
CA ALA A 403 -7.45 -25.59 7.25
C ALA A 403 -6.46 -24.88 8.20
N PRO A 404 -6.49 -25.14 9.51
CA PRO A 404 -5.47 -24.65 10.43
C PRO A 404 -4.07 -25.03 9.89
N LEU A 405 -3.09 -24.14 10.08
CA LEU A 405 -1.70 -24.49 9.79
C LEU A 405 -1.33 -25.68 10.65
N ASP A 406 -0.90 -26.78 10.02
CA ASP A 406 -0.21 -27.86 10.73
C ASP A 406 1.10 -27.26 11.26
N VAL A 407 1.11 -26.90 12.54
CA VAL A 407 2.32 -26.48 13.22
C VAL A 407 3.10 -27.76 13.48
N ASP A 408 4.15 -27.99 12.69
CA ASP A 408 5.05 -29.11 12.90
C ASP A 408 5.75 -28.91 14.26
N GLU A 409 5.33 -29.66 15.29
CA GLU A 409 5.88 -29.62 16.64
C GLU A 409 7.34 -30.11 16.71
N ASN A 410 7.92 -30.54 15.57
CA ASN A 410 9.21 -31.22 15.49
C ASN A 410 10.33 -30.42 14.80
N GLU A 411 10.29 -29.09 14.77
CA GLU A 411 11.50 -28.34 14.44
C GLU A 411 12.52 -28.45 15.59
N GLU A 412 13.37 -29.49 15.52
CA GLU A 412 14.58 -29.56 16.33
C GLU A 412 15.44 -28.30 16.12
N VAL A 413 15.67 -27.59 17.21
CA VAL A 413 16.60 -26.46 17.23
C VAL A 413 18.00 -27.00 16.97
N MET A 414 18.50 -26.86 15.74
CA MET A 414 19.93 -27.08 15.48
C MET A 414 20.70 -25.92 16.10
N VAL A 415 21.39 -26.22 17.19
CA VAL A 415 22.43 -25.34 17.76
C VAL A 415 23.70 -25.54 16.93
N LEU A 416 24.12 -24.51 16.16
CA LEU A 416 25.43 -24.44 15.52
C LEU A 416 26.38 -23.59 16.38
#